data_4d537e8d4b4b881f8a029de26bfb75c3
#
_entry.id   4d537e8d4b4b881f8a029de26bfb75c3
#
_cell.length_a   1.000
_cell.length_b   1.000
_cell.length_c   1.000
_cell.angle_alpha   90.00
_cell.angle_beta   90.00
_cell.angle_gamma   90.00
#
_symmetry.space_group_name_H-M   'P 1'
#
loop_
_entity.id
_entity.type
_entity.pdbx_description
1 polymer ?
#
loop_
_entity_poly.entity_id
_entity_poly.type
_entity_poly.pdbx_seq_one_letter_code
_entity_poly.pdbx_strand_id
1 'polypeptide(L)'
;MGLEELIKLEGALEIMTIVFIAFLGSFAKVYLRIMKLRVKASFSNFIETILSTITASILVYSFSEHIVAHFSNKGLLMFSFIAGLVGFEVLVRISNLNSLLNIIFKFIDLYTNYRKIMIEKDQSDMKNDKNT
;
A
#
# COMPACT_ATOMS: atom_id res chain seq x y z
N MET A 1 -6.42 -31.07 -13.86
CA MET A 1 -5.83 -29.81 -13.42
C MET A 1 -4.37 -29.78 -13.77
N GLY A 2 -3.96 -28.79 -14.57
CA GLY A 2 -2.57 -28.56 -14.88
C GLY A 2 -1.81 -27.97 -13.71
N LEU A 3 -0.49 -28.12 -13.72
CA LEU A 3 0.39 -27.59 -12.69
C LEU A 3 0.28 -26.06 -12.57
N GLU A 4 0.05 -25.36 -13.69
CA GLU A 4 -0.16 -23.92 -13.72
C GLU A 4 -1.42 -23.48 -12.99
N GLU A 5 -2.50 -24.24 -13.11
CA GLU A 5 -3.75 -23.95 -12.39
C GLU A 5 -3.59 -24.15 -10.88
N LEU A 6 -2.82 -25.15 -10.46
CA LEU A 6 -2.49 -25.38 -9.05
C LEU A 6 -1.66 -24.24 -8.48
N ILE A 7 -0.66 -23.74 -9.21
CA ILE A 7 0.17 -22.63 -8.77
C ILE A 7 -0.67 -21.34 -8.64
N LYS A 8 -1.57 -21.09 -9.59
CA LYS A 8 -2.50 -19.94 -9.52
C LYS A 8 -3.46 -20.06 -8.35
N LEU A 9 -3.95 -21.28 -8.07
CA LEU A 9 -4.84 -21.53 -6.96
C LEU A 9 -4.14 -21.33 -5.61
N GLU A 10 -2.90 -21.80 -5.46
CA GLU A 10 -2.10 -21.60 -4.25
C GLU A 10 -1.82 -20.11 -4.01
N GLY A 11 -1.46 -19.36 -5.05
CA GLY A 11 -1.27 -17.92 -4.96
C GLY A 11 -2.53 -17.18 -4.56
N ALA A 12 -3.67 -17.55 -5.13
CA ALA A 12 -4.97 -16.97 -4.78
C ALA A 12 -5.36 -17.28 -3.35
N LEU A 13 -5.14 -18.52 -2.89
CA LEU A 13 -5.42 -18.93 -1.50
C LEU A 13 -4.52 -18.18 -0.51
N GLU A 14 -3.27 -17.97 -0.83
CA GLU A 14 -2.33 -17.20 -0.01
C GLU A 14 -2.82 -15.75 0.15
N ILE A 15 -3.18 -15.10 -0.95
CA ILE A 15 -3.71 -13.73 -0.94
C ILE A 15 -5.00 -13.66 -0.13
N MET A 16 -5.92 -14.59 -0.34
CA MET A 16 -7.19 -14.65 0.41
C MET A 16 -6.96 -14.82 1.90
N THR A 17 -6.01 -15.65 2.29
CA THR A 17 -5.64 -15.87 3.68
C THR A 17 -5.08 -14.60 4.31
N ILE A 18 -4.17 -13.92 3.63
CA ILE A 18 -3.59 -12.66 4.09
C ILE A 18 -4.69 -11.61 4.28
N VAL A 19 -5.55 -11.45 3.30
CA VAL A 19 -6.66 -10.46 3.33
C VAL A 19 -7.60 -10.77 4.48
N PHE A 20 -7.98 -12.05 4.64
CA PHE A 20 -8.92 -12.46 5.69
C PHE A 20 -8.35 -12.18 7.09
N ILE A 21 -7.09 -12.54 7.33
CA ILE A 21 -6.45 -12.34 8.64
C ILE A 21 -6.19 -10.86 8.90
N ALA A 22 -5.80 -10.10 7.90
CA ALA A 22 -5.67 -8.65 8.01
C ALA A 22 -7.02 -7.99 8.33
N PHE A 23 -8.09 -8.48 7.72
CA PHE A 23 -9.44 -8.02 8.03
C PHE A 23 -9.82 -8.31 9.48
N LEU A 24 -9.51 -9.51 9.97
CA LEU A 24 -9.75 -9.87 11.38
C LEU A 24 -8.97 -8.94 12.32
N GLY A 25 -7.73 -8.64 12.02
CA GLY A 25 -6.92 -7.70 12.80
C GLY A 25 -7.53 -6.30 12.82
N SER A 26 -7.93 -5.78 11.67
CA SER A 26 -8.56 -4.48 11.53
C SER A 26 -9.90 -4.41 12.26
N PHE A 27 -10.70 -5.45 12.11
CA PHE A 27 -12.00 -5.57 12.78
C PHE A 27 -11.82 -5.63 14.30
N ALA A 28 -10.87 -6.42 14.80
CA ALA A 28 -10.58 -6.52 16.22
C ALA A 28 -10.19 -5.15 16.81
N LYS A 29 -9.38 -4.38 16.10
CA LYS A 29 -8.99 -3.04 16.53
C LYS A 29 -10.19 -2.11 16.64
N VAL A 30 -11.03 -2.06 15.63
CA VAL A 30 -12.22 -1.21 15.61
C VAL A 30 -13.22 -1.65 16.68
N TYR A 31 -13.40 -2.96 16.83
CA TYR A 31 -14.28 -3.53 17.83
C TYR A 31 -13.84 -3.15 19.26
N LEU A 32 -12.54 -3.31 19.56
CA LEU A 32 -11.98 -2.93 20.85
C LEU A 32 -12.12 -1.43 21.11
N ARG A 33 -11.96 -0.61 20.10
CA ARG A 33 -12.16 0.84 20.21
C ARG A 33 -13.60 1.18 20.54
N ILE A 34 -14.56 0.57 19.84
CA ILE A 34 -16.00 0.78 20.08
C ILE A 34 -16.36 0.37 21.51
N MET A 35 -15.87 -0.80 21.95
CA MET A 35 -16.11 -1.30 23.29
C MET A 35 -15.48 -0.41 24.37
N LYS A 36 -14.25 0.02 24.16
CA LYS A 36 -13.47 0.80 25.14
C LYS A 36 -14.01 2.24 25.26
N LEU A 37 -14.34 2.88 24.15
CA LEU A 37 -14.79 4.27 24.12
C LEU A 37 -16.31 4.41 24.18
N ARG A 38 -17.06 3.31 24.15
CA ARG A 38 -18.54 3.29 24.11
C ARG A 38 -19.11 4.16 23.00
N VAL A 39 -18.42 4.24 21.87
CA VAL A 39 -18.85 4.99 20.70
C VAL A 39 -19.73 4.08 19.84
N LYS A 40 -20.76 4.65 19.23
CA LYS A 40 -21.62 3.90 18.30
C LYS A 40 -20.83 3.55 17.03
N ALA A 41 -21.06 2.33 16.51
CA ALA A 41 -20.51 1.94 15.22
C ALA A 41 -21.04 2.88 14.14
N SER A 42 -20.13 3.54 13.42
CA SER A 42 -20.46 4.46 12.34
C SER A 42 -19.95 3.94 11.00
N PHE A 43 -20.46 4.52 9.92
CA PHE A 43 -19.98 4.23 8.57
C PHE A 43 -18.48 4.51 8.42
N SER A 44 -17.99 5.52 9.14
CA SER A 44 -16.57 5.86 9.21
C SER A 44 -15.71 4.68 9.71
N ASN A 45 -16.18 3.95 10.72
CA ASN A 45 -15.48 2.76 11.24
C ASN A 45 -15.41 1.65 10.21
N PHE A 46 -16.44 1.48 9.41
CA PHE A 46 -16.46 0.49 8.31
C PHE A 46 -15.43 0.83 7.24
N ILE A 47 -15.37 2.09 6.83
CA ILE A 47 -14.37 2.58 5.86
C ILE A 47 -12.95 2.41 6.43
N GLU A 48 -12.74 2.73 7.69
CA GLU A 48 -11.47 2.53 8.39
C GLU A 48 -11.03 1.08 8.33
N THR A 49 -11.91 0.15 8.61
CA THR A 49 -11.63 -1.29 8.56
C THR A 49 -11.22 -1.73 7.15
N ILE A 50 -11.93 -1.29 6.13
CA ILE A 50 -11.62 -1.64 4.73
C ILE A 50 -10.27 -1.07 4.31
N LEU A 51 -10.01 0.20 4.58
CA LEU A 51 -8.74 0.86 4.23
C LEU A 51 -7.56 0.21 4.95
N SER A 52 -7.72 -0.10 6.23
CA SER A 52 -6.71 -0.79 7.01
C SER A 52 -6.41 -2.18 6.45
N THR A 53 -7.45 -2.93 6.08
CA THR A 53 -7.30 -4.26 5.49
C THR A 53 -6.54 -4.20 4.16
N ILE A 54 -6.90 -3.26 3.29
CA ILE A 54 -6.24 -3.09 1.99
C ILE A 54 -4.77 -2.74 2.18
N THR A 55 -4.47 -1.76 3.04
CA THR A 55 -3.10 -1.33 3.31
C THR A 55 -2.26 -2.46 3.90
N ALA A 56 -2.79 -3.15 4.89
CA ALA A 56 -2.13 -4.29 5.53
C ALA A 56 -1.87 -5.42 4.53
N SER A 57 -2.84 -5.74 3.70
CA SER A 57 -2.72 -6.80 2.69
C SER A 57 -1.63 -6.49 1.67
N ILE A 58 -1.55 -5.25 1.20
CA ILE A 58 -0.51 -4.82 0.26
C ILE A 58 0.87 -4.91 0.91
N LEU A 59 1.02 -4.43 2.14
CA LEU A 59 2.28 -4.48 2.86
C LEU A 59 2.75 -5.90 3.10
N VAL A 60 1.89 -6.77 3.61
CA VAL A 60 2.23 -8.16 3.90
C VAL A 60 2.53 -8.93 2.64
N TYR A 61 1.74 -8.74 1.59
CA TYR A 61 1.97 -9.42 0.31
C TYR A 61 3.31 -9.00 -0.30
N SER A 62 3.67 -7.72 -0.22
CA SER A 62 4.94 -7.22 -0.74
C SER A 62 6.15 -7.85 -0.04
N PHE A 63 6.03 -8.17 1.24
CA PHE A 63 7.09 -8.79 2.02
C PHE A 63 6.88 -10.27 2.30
N SER A 64 5.88 -10.91 1.67
CA SER A 64 5.50 -12.29 1.97
C SER A 64 6.64 -13.29 1.74
N GLU A 65 7.41 -13.14 0.69
CA GLU A 65 8.54 -14.03 0.40
C GLU A 65 9.60 -13.97 1.51
N HIS A 66 9.94 -12.77 1.98
CA HIS A 66 10.88 -12.60 3.08
C HIS A 66 10.35 -13.15 4.40
N ILE A 67 9.07 -12.94 4.67
CA ILE A 67 8.43 -13.42 5.89
C ILE A 67 8.39 -14.94 5.93
N VAL A 68 7.99 -15.58 4.83
CA VAL A 68 7.94 -17.05 4.73
C VAL A 68 9.35 -17.65 4.84
N ALA A 69 10.35 -17.02 4.22
CA ALA A 69 11.73 -17.50 4.28
C ALA A 69 12.30 -17.48 5.70
N HIS A 70 11.93 -16.50 6.53
CA HIS A 70 12.48 -16.34 7.88
C HIS A 70 11.59 -16.90 8.99
N PHE A 71 10.28 -16.86 8.84
CA PHE A 71 9.32 -17.14 9.92
C PHE A 71 8.30 -18.25 9.60
N SER A 72 8.36 -18.86 8.43
CA SER A 72 7.38 -19.86 7.96
C SER A 72 5.97 -19.28 7.73
N ASN A 73 5.03 -20.16 7.35
CA ASN A 73 3.64 -19.76 7.10
C ASN A 73 2.94 -19.22 8.36
N LYS A 74 3.30 -19.73 9.53
CA LYS A 74 2.75 -19.23 10.81
C LYS A 74 3.14 -17.78 11.08
N GLY A 75 4.37 -17.41 10.74
CA GLY A 75 4.83 -16.03 10.81
C GLY A 75 4.04 -15.12 9.89
N LEU A 76 3.70 -15.59 8.68
CA LEU A 76 2.91 -14.83 7.73
C LEU A 76 1.52 -14.49 8.31
N LEU A 77 0.87 -15.45 8.97
CA LEU A 77 -0.41 -15.24 9.63
C LEU A 77 -0.32 -14.19 10.74
N MET A 78 0.72 -14.28 11.60
CA MET A 78 0.95 -13.31 12.66
C MET A 78 1.19 -11.91 12.12
N PHE A 79 2.04 -11.78 11.11
CA PHE A 79 2.33 -10.48 10.48
C PHE A 79 1.10 -9.88 9.82
N SER A 80 0.25 -10.70 9.19
CA SER A 80 -1.00 -10.24 8.58
C SER A 80 -1.95 -9.68 9.64
N PHE A 81 -2.08 -10.34 10.76
CA PHE A 81 -2.92 -9.89 11.87
C PHE A 81 -2.40 -8.57 12.46
N ILE A 82 -1.10 -8.51 12.76
CA ILE A 82 -0.45 -7.32 13.31
C ILE A 82 -0.56 -6.15 12.31
N ALA A 83 -0.33 -6.41 11.04
CA ALA A 83 -0.46 -5.40 9.98
C ALA A 83 -1.90 -4.87 9.90
N GLY A 84 -2.90 -5.74 10.07
CA GLY A 84 -4.29 -5.33 10.14
C GLY A 84 -4.58 -4.41 11.32
N LEU A 85 -3.97 -4.68 12.47
CA LEU A 85 -4.10 -3.83 13.66
C LEU A 85 -3.49 -2.44 13.45
N VAL A 86 -2.38 -2.34 12.75
CA VAL A 86 -1.58 -1.11 12.61
C VAL A 86 -1.83 -0.40 11.27
N GLY A 87 -2.44 -1.07 10.30
CA GLY A 87 -2.56 -0.59 8.93
C GLY A 87 -3.21 0.79 8.80
N PHE A 88 -4.26 1.05 9.57
CA PHE A 88 -4.92 2.35 9.55
C PHE A 88 -4.04 3.47 10.13
N GLU A 89 -3.29 3.18 11.20
CA GLU A 89 -2.37 4.14 11.78
C GLU A 89 -1.24 4.50 10.83
N VAL A 90 -0.72 3.52 10.10
CA VAL A 90 0.27 3.74 9.04
C VAL A 90 -0.32 4.63 7.95
N LEU A 91 -1.55 4.34 7.52
CA LEU A 91 -2.25 5.11 6.50
C LEU A 91 -2.47 6.56 6.96
N VAL A 92 -2.89 6.76 8.20
CA VAL A 92 -3.10 8.09 8.79
C VAL A 92 -1.80 8.86 8.88
N ARG A 93 -0.71 8.21 9.26
CA ARG A 93 0.62 8.84 9.29
C ARG A 93 1.08 9.24 7.89
N ILE A 94 0.82 8.39 6.89
CA ILE A 94 1.13 8.71 5.50
C ILE A 94 0.27 9.87 5.00
N SER A 95 -1.01 9.92 5.37
CA SER A 95 -1.92 11.00 4.94
C SER A 95 -1.69 12.31 5.71
N ASN A 96 -1.30 12.26 6.98
CA ASN A 96 -0.87 13.44 7.73
C ASN A 96 0.48 13.98 7.23
N LEU A 97 1.20 13.18 6.47
CA LEU A 97 2.33 13.64 5.68
C LEU A 97 1.84 14.29 4.37
N ASN A 98 0.84 15.17 4.44
CA ASN A 98 0.49 16.05 3.33
C ASN A 98 1.73 16.83 2.86
N SER A 99 2.65 17.12 3.76
CA SER A 99 3.97 17.65 3.44
C SER A 99 4.78 16.67 2.58
N LEU A 100 4.69 15.37 2.84
CA LEU A 100 5.39 14.35 2.04
C LEU A 100 4.77 14.22 0.65
N LEU A 101 3.44 14.23 0.55
CA LEU A 101 2.74 14.27 -0.73
C LEU A 101 3.07 15.55 -1.50
N ASN A 102 3.11 16.69 -0.84
CA ASN A 102 3.54 17.96 -1.44
C ASN A 102 4.98 17.90 -1.93
N ILE A 103 5.87 17.25 -1.19
CA ILE A 103 7.27 17.03 -1.62
C ILE A 103 7.31 16.13 -2.85
N ILE A 104 6.54 15.05 -2.87
CA ILE A 104 6.45 14.14 -4.03
C ILE A 104 5.91 14.90 -5.25
N PHE A 105 4.85 15.69 -5.09
CA PHE A 105 4.32 16.54 -6.17
C PHE A 105 5.32 17.59 -6.65
N LYS A 106 6.08 18.20 -5.75
CA LYS A 106 7.18 19.09 -6.11
C LYS A 106 8.26 18.39 -6.91
N PHE A 107 8.62 17.15 -6.54
CA PHE A 107 9.58 16.35 -7.30
C PHE A 107 9.05 16.04 -8.71
N ILE A 108 7.78 15.69 -8.84
CA ILE A 108 7.14 15.44 -10.14
C ILE A 108 7.15 16.71 -10.99
N ASP A 109 6.83 17.87 -10.40
CA ASP A 109 6.85 19.16 -11.09
C ASP A 109 8.28 19.54 -11.52
N LEU A 110 9.27 19.35 -10.66
CA LEU A 110 10.68 19.56 -10.99
C LEU A 110 11.13 18.67 -12.14
N TYR A 111 10.75 17.38 -12.10
CA TYR A 111 11.07 16.44 -13.16
C TYR A 111 10.42 16.85 -14.48
N THR A 112 9.15 17.25 -14.44
CA THR A 112 8.40 17.72 -15.62
C THR A 112 9.02 18.99 -16.19
N ASN A 113 9.39 19.95 -15.35
CA ASN A 113 10.06 21.18 -15.77
C ASN A 113 11.46 20.91 -16.34
N TYR A 114 12.22 20.01 -15.73
CA TYR A 114 13.53 19.59 -16.23
C TYR A 114 13.41 18.97 -17.63
N ARG A 115 12.44 18.11 -17.82
CA ARG A 115 12.16 17.48 -19.11
C ARG A 115 11.76 18.51 -20.17
N LYS A 116 10.98 19.51 -19.78
CA LYS A 116 10.58 20.63 -20.65
C LYS A 116 11.78 21.45 -21.10
N ILE A 117 12.67 21.78 -20.18
CA ILE A 117 13.92 22.52 -20.45
C ILE A 117 14.81 21.73 -21.41
N MET A 118 14.92 20.43 -21.23
CA MET A 118 15.70 19.53 -22.12
C MET A 118 15.13 19.52 -23.54
N ILE A 119 13.82 19.47 -23.69
CA ILE A 119 13.15 19.50 -24.99
C ILE A 119 13.35 20.85 -25.69
N GLU A 120 13.23 21.94 -24.96
CA GLU A 120 13.47 23.31 -25.49
C GLU A 120 14.92 23.49 -25.93
N LYS A 121 15.88 22.94 -25.16
CA LYS A 121 17.30 22.98 -25.51
C LYS A 121 17.59 22.21 -26.78
N ASP A 122 17.02 21.00 -26.94
CA ASP A 122 17.18 20.19 -28.15
C ASP A 122 16.58 20.89 -29.37
N GLN A 123 15.44 21.54 -29.22
CA GLN A 123 14.85 22.33 -30.31
C GLN A 123 15.69 23.56 -30.68
N SER A 124 16.29 24.21 -29.69
CA SER A 124 17.21 25.33 -29.93
C SER A 124 18.46 24.88 -30.66
N ASP A 125 19.04 23.75 -30.30
CA ASP A 125 20.22 23.18 -30.99
C ASP A 125 19.87 22.76 -32.41
N MET A 126 18.69 22.21 -32.67
CA MET A 126 18.22 21.89 -34.01
C MET A 126 18.02 23.13 -34.87
N LYS A 127 17.57 24.24 -34.33
CA LYS A 127 17.42 25.52 -35.04
C LYS A 127 18.77 26.09 -35.40
N ASN A 128 19.76 26.00 -34.51
CA ASN A 128 21.11 26.48 -34.76
C ASN A 128 21.81 25.67 -35.87
N ASP A 129 21.59 24.34 -35.92
CA ASP A 129 22.14 23.46 -36.97
C ASP A 129 21.53 23.78 -38.35
N LYS A 130 20.25 24.20 -38.39
CA LYS A 130 19.61 24.59 -39.66
C LYS A 130 20.03 25.92 -40.20
N ASN A 131 20.56 26.83 -39.36
CA ASN A 131 21.03 28.15 -39.75
C ASN A 131 22.52 28.19 -40.15
N THR A 132 23.23 27.09 -40.03
CA THR A 132 24.56 26.89 -40.54
C THR A 132 24.57 26.08 -41.82
#